data_a7382a9ceb2f6c92e35c667b1984e3ad
#
_entry.id   a7382a9ceb2f6c92e35c667b1984e3ad
#
_cell.length_a   1.000
_cell.length_b   1.000
_cell.length_c   1.000
_cell.angle_alpha   90.00
_cell.angle_beta   90.00
_cell.angle_gamma   90.00
#
_symmetry.space_group_name_H-M   'P 1'
#
loop_
_entity.id
_entity.type
_entity.pdbx_description
1 polymer ?
#
loop_
_entity_poly.entity_id
_entity_poly.type
_entity_poly.pdbx_seq_one_letter_code
_entity_poly.pdbx_strand_id
1 'polypeptide(L)'
;MVSGFVIANIDVKNPEAYKEYIDKVKPIVEKFGGVYLVRAGEYKVIDGEWKYPRTVIIKFPTYEKALEWYNCEEYKPVKPIRLENTLTNAIIIKGAENE
;
A
#
# COMPACT_ATOMS: atom_id res chain seq x y z
N MET A 1 -2.17 -13.08 -17.40
CA MET A 1 -1.70 -12.93 -16.00
C MET A 1 -2.63 -12.00 -15.27
N VAL A 2 -2.83 -12.23 -14.00
CA VAL A 2 -3.68 -11.34 -13.21
C VAL A 2 -2.83 -10.42 -12.36
N SER A 3 -3.28 -9.19 -12.24
CA SER A 3 -2.63 -8.17 -11.42
C SER A 3 -2.67 -8.54 -9.95
N GLY A 4 -1.76 -7.95 -9.18
CA GLY A 4 -1.80 -8.00 -7.74
C GLY A 4 -2.12 -6.61 -7.21
N PHE A 5 -2.87 -6.54 -6.12
CA PHE A 5 -3.22 -5.26 -5.51
C PHE A 5 -2.79 -5.25 -4.06
N VAL A 6 -2.18 -4.15 -3.66
CA VAL A 6 -1.97 -3.85 -2.25
C VAL A 6 -3.08 -2.91 -1.85
N ILE A 7 -3.82 -3.28 -0.81
CA ILE A 7 -4.87 -2.41 -0.26
C ILE A 7 -4.51 -2.17 1.20
N ALA A 8 -4.25 -0.91 1.52
CA ALA A 8 -3.86 -0.51 2.87
C ALA A 8 -4.85 0.49 3.44
N ASN A 9 -5.24 0.27 4.69
CA ASN A 9 -6.11 1.18 5.43
C ASN A 9 -5.32 1.68 6.63
N ILE A 10 -5.09 2.98 6.71
CA ILE A 10 -4.04 3.57 7.55
C ILE A 10 -4.56 4.72 8.41
N ASP A 11 -4.13 4.73 9.67
CA ASP A 11 -4.30 5.87 10.57
C ASP A 11 -2.89 6.37 10.91
N VAL A 12 -2.54 7.55 10.40
CA VAL A 12 -1.21 8.12 10.59
C VAL A 12 -1.10 8.75 11.97
N LYS A 13 -0.14 8.28 12.78
CA LYS A 13 0.10 8.80 14.12
C LYS A 13 1.19 9.86 14.15
N ASN A 14 2.17 9.76 13.25
CA ASN A 14 3.24 10.74 13.13
C ASN A 14 3.35 11.18 11.67
N PRO A 15 2.72 12.30 11.30
CA PRO A 15 2.70 12.75 9.89
C PRO A 15 4.07 13.02 9.29
N GLU A 16 5.01 13.55 10.09
CA GLU A 16 6.36 13.85 9.57
C GLU A 16 7.11 12.58 9.19
N ALA A 17 7.07 11.57 10.07
CA ALA A 17 7.70 10.28 9.79
C ALA A 17 7.02 9.57 8.62
N TYR A 18 5.70 9.69 8.51
CA TYR A 18 4.96 9.08 7.42
C TYR A 18 5.30 9.71 6.08
N LYS A 19 5.56 11.02 6.06
CA LYS A 19 6.00 11.71 4.85
C LYS A 19 7.34 11.15 4.37
N GLU A 20 8.26 10.91 5.30
CA GLU A 20 9.54 10.27 4.98
C GLU A 20 9.32 8.88 4.38
N TYR A 21 8.39 8.12 4.95
CA TYR A 21 8.04 6.81 4.44
C TYR A 21 7.55 6.89 2.98
N ILE A 22 6.64 7.83 2.71
CA ILE A 22 6.09 8.01 1.35
C ILE A 22 7.21 8.30 0.35
N ASP A 23 8.12 9.18 0.70
CA ASP A 23 9.22 9.57 -0.18
C ASP A 23 10.16 8.39 -0.47
N LYS A 24 10.38 7.52 0.51
CA LYS A 24 11.28 6.38 0.36
C LYS A 24 10.64 5.18 -0.32
N VAL A 25 9.35 4.94 -0.09
CA VAL A 25 8.68 3.76 -0.62
C VAL A 25 8.31 3.90 -2.09
N LYS A 26 8.01 5.12 -2.54
CA LYS A 26 7.54 5.33 -3.90
C LYS A 26 8.48 4.79 -4.98
N PRO A 27 9.79 5.09 -4.97
CA PRO A 27 10.68 4.54 -5.99
C PRO A 27 10.79 3.01 -5.91
N ILE A 28 10.65 2.43 -4.73
CA ILE A 28 10.71 0.98 -4.57
C ILE A 28 9.47 0.33 -5.20
N VAL A 29 8.29 0.91 -4.97
CA VAL A 29 7.04 0.46 -5.60
C VAL A 29 7.18 0.51 -7.12
N GLU A 30 7.69 1.61 -7.65
CA GLU A 30 7.85 1.81 -9.09
C GLU A 30 8.83 0.81 -9.70
N LYS A 31 9.88 0.47 -8.97
CA LYS A 31 10.87 -0.52 -9.41
C LYS A 31 10.22 -1.88 -9.72
N PHE A 32 9.21 -2.26 -8.96
CA PHE A 32 8.49 -3.52 -9.17
C PHE A 32 7.27 -3.38 -10.07
N GLY A 33 7.14 -2.24 -10.74
CA GLY A 33 6.05 -1.99 -11.67
C GLY A 33 4.75 -1.56 -11.02
N GLY A 34 4.81 -1.16 -9.76
CA GLY A 34 3.61 -0.72 -9.03
C GLY A 34 3.13 0.65 -9.48
N VAL A 35 1.82 0.80 -9.53
CA VAL A 35 1.15 2.06 -9.87
C VAL A 35 0.14 2.37 -8.78
N TYR A 36 0.21 3.57 -8.22
CA TYR A 36 -0.77 4.00 -7.23
C TYR A 36 -2.09 4.32 -7.92
N LEU A 37 -3.14 3.58 -7.57
CA LEU A 37 -4.49 3.82 -8.08
C LEU A 37 -5.26 4.74 -7.14
N VAL A 38 -5.04 4.61 -5.83
CA VAL A 38 -5.67 5.44 -4.81
C VAL A 38 -4.61 5.82 -3.78
N ARG A 39 -4.53 7.11 -3.47
CA ARG A 39 -3.60 7.63 -2.46
C ARG A 39 -4.37 8.56 -1.55
N ALA A 40 -5.07 7.97 -0.57
CA ALA A 40 -5.87 8.73 0.39
C ALA A 40 -6.94 9.63 -0.28
N GLY A 41 -7.60 9.07 -1.30
CA GLY A 41 -8.68 9.79 -1.97
C GLY A 41 -9.88 9.98 -1.06
N GLU A 42 -10.74 10.94 -1.42
CA GLU A 42 -11.99 11.15 -0.72
C GLU A 42 -12.86 9.90 -0.83
N TYR A 43 -13.56 9.57 0.24
CA TYR A 43 -14.40 8.37 0.25
C TYR A 43 -15.67 8.60 1.04
N LYS A 44 -16.65 7.72 0.82
CA LYS A 44 -17.90 7.71 1.57
C LYS A 44 -18.17 6.28 1.99
N VAL A 45 -18.39 6.06 3.28
CA VAL A 45 -18.75 4.74 3.79
C VAL A 45 -20.20 4.45 3.40
N ILE A 46 -20.43 3.38 2.66
CA ILE A 46 -21.76 2.99 2.21
C ILE A 46 -22.34 1.85 3.04
N ASP A 47 -21.50 1.02 3.62
CA ASP A 47 -21.92 -0.08 4.49
C ASP A 47 -20.86 -0.36 5.54
N GLY A 48 -21.27 -0.65 6.76
CA GLY A 48 -20.37 -1.05 7.82
C GLY A 48 -19.46 0.06 8.32
N GLU A 49 -18.31 -0.34 8.85
CA GLU A 49 -17.33 0.58 9.39
C GLU A 49 -16.07 0.58 8.54
N TRP A 50 -15.49 1.76 8.33
CA TRP A 50 -14.18 1.90 7.71
C TRP A 50 -13.22 2.33 8.82
N LYS A 51 -12.38 1.41 9.27
CA LYS A 51 -11.66 1.56 10.54
C LYS A 51 -10.70 2.73 10.59
N TYR A 52 -9.94 2.94 9.50
CA TYR A 52 -8.94 4.00 9.45
C TYR A 52 -9.22 4.96 8.30
N PRO A 53 -8.82 6.25 8.43
CA PRO A 53 -9.27 7.26 7.46
C PRO A 53 -8.55 7.24 6.12
N ARG A 54 -7.32 6.69 6.04
CA ARG A 54 -6.55 6.77 4.80
C ARG A 54 -6.57 5.42 4.08
N THR A 55 -6.91 5.44 2.79
CA THR A 55 -6.88 4.23 1.95
C THR A 55 -5.89 4.41 0.82
N VAL A 56 -5.02 3.41 0.63
CA VAL A 56 -4.05 3.39 -0.46
C VAL A 56 -4.24 2.09 -1.22
N ILE A 57 -4.30 2.19 -2.56
CA ILE A 57 -4.38 1.01 -3.42
C ILE A 57 -3.27 1.11 -4.45
N ILE A 58 -2.44 0.06 -4.52
CA ILE A 58 -1.33 -0.02 -5.48
C ILE A 58 -1.57 -1.24 -6.36
N LYS A 59 -1.47 -1.05 -7.67
CA LYS A 59 -1.57 -2.16 -8.63
C LYS A 59 -0.19 -2.57 -9.08
N PHE A 60 0.12 -3.86 -8.99
CA PHE A 60 1.34 -4.46 -9.53
C PHE A 60 1.00 -5.33 -10.73
N PRO A 61 1.96 -5.54 -11.65
CA PRO A 61 1.71 -6.34 -12.86
C PRO A 61 1.18 -7.73 -12.57
N THR A 62 1.65 -8.35 -11.47
CA THR A 62 1.18 -9.67 -11.05
C THR A 62 1.10 -9.71 -9.52
N TYR A 63 0.36 -10.70 -9.03
CA TYR A 63 0.29 -10.98 -7.60
C TYR A 63 1.69 -11.27 -7.04
N GLU A 64 2.48 -12.06 -7.78
CA GLU A 64 3.84 -12.41 -7.38
C GLU A 64 4.73 -11.17 -7.25
N LYS A 65 4.59 -10.20 -8.16
CA LYS A 65 5.35 -8.95 -8.08
C LYS A 65 5.00 -8.14 -6.83
N ALA A 66 3.73 -8.12 -6.45
CA ALA A 66 3.32 -7.44 -5.23
C ALA A 66 3.98 -8.09 -4.00
N LEU A 67 4.02 -9.42 -3.96
CA LEU A 67 4.69 -10.15 -2.88
C LEU A 67 6.20 -9.89 -2.87
N GLU A 68 6.82 -9.88 -4.05
CA GLU A 68 8.26 -9.59 -4.17
C GLU A 68 8.57 -8.19 -3.63
N TRP A 69 7.75 -7.20 -3.99
CA TRP A 69 7.92 -5.85 -3.48
C TRP A 69 7.90 -5.82 -1.96
N TYR A 70 6.89 -6.44 -1.36
CA TYR A 70 6.72 -6.39 0.10
C TYR A 70 7.88 -7.05 0.83
N ASN A 71 8.51 -8.05 0.23
CA ASN A 71 9.58 -8.82 0.84
C ASN A 71 10.98 -8.47 0.32
N CYS A 72 11.13 -7.43 -0.50
CA CYS A 72 12.44 -7.08 -1.07
C CYS A 72 13.38 -6.45 -0.03
N GLU A 73 14.67 -6.54 -0.31
CA GLU A 73 15.69 -6.00 0.59
C GLU A 73 15.58 -4.49 0.78
N GLU A 74 15.24 -3.77 -0.30
CA GLU A 74 15.14 -2.32 -0.26
C GLU A 74 14.01 -1.82 0.63
N TYR A 75 12.94 -2.60 0.74
CA TYR A 75 11.79 -2.22 1.57
C TYR A 75 11.99 -2.56 3.05
N LYS A 76 12.90 -3.45 3.39
CA LYS A 76 13.16 -3.85 4.78
C LYS A 76 13.44 -2.68 5.72
N PRO A 77 14.34 -1.73 5.35
CA PRO A 77 14.59 -0.59 6.25
C PRO A 77 13.48 0.47 6.21
N VAL A 78 12.64 0.46 5.19
CA VAL A 78 11.58 1.45 5.00
C VAL A 78 10.30 1.04 5.72
N LYS A 79 9.97 -0.23 5.70
CA LYS A 79 8.75 -0.77 6.31
C LYS A 79 8.55 -0.37 7.78
N PRO A 80 9.59 -0.45 8.64
CA PRO A 80 9.41 -0.07 10.05
C PRO A 80 8.96 1.37 10.25
N ILE A 81 9.32 2.28 9.35
CA ILE A 81 8.90 3.68 9.45
C ILE A 81 7.37 3.75 9.46
N ARG A 82 6.72 2.99 8.58
CA ARG A 82 5.25 2.93 8.54
C ARG A 82 4.69 2.21 9.76
N LEU A 83 5.25 1.04 10.08
CA LEU A 83 4.72 0.21 11.17
C LEU A 83 4.80 0.91 12.53
N GLU A 84 5.86 1.70 12.75
CA GLU A 84 6.06 2.38 14.04
C GLU A 84 5.30 3.69 14.16
N ASN A 85 4.84 4.26 13.06
CA ASN A 85 4.22 5.59 13.05
C ASN A 85 2.78 5.60 12.56
N THR A 86 2.18 4.44 12.37
CA THR A 86 0.78 4.31 11.92
C THR A 86 0.12 3.10 12.56
N LEU A 87 -1.22 3.09 12.49
CA LEU A 87 -2.00 1.88 12.66
C LEU A 87 -2.43 1.49 11.26
N THR A 88 -2.10 0.27 10.83
CA THR A 88 -2.35 -0.15 9.45
C THR A 88 -2.93 -1.56 9.38
N ASN A 89 -3.94 -1.71 8.54
CA ASN A 89 -4.39 -3.01 8.05
C ASN A 89 -4.07 -3.02 6.56
N ALA A 90 -3.39 -4.05 6.10
CA ALA A 90 -3.03 -4.14 4.68
C ALA A 90 -3.13 -5.57 4.19
N ILE A 91 -3.53 -5.71 2.95
CA ILE A 91 -3.58 -7.01 2.29
C ILE A 91 -2.94 -6.90 0.92
N ILE A 92 -2.47 -8.04 0.42
CA ILE A 92 -2.10 -8.20 -0.98
C ILE A 92 -3.09 -9.19 -1.55
N ILE A 93 -3.81 -8.81 -2.58
CA ILE A 93 -4.88 -9.62 -3.14
C ILE A 93 -4.70 -9.78 -4.64
N LYS A 94 -5.03 -10.97 -5.12
CA LYS A 94 -4.95 -11.28 -6.54
C LYS A 94 -6.17 -10.69 -7.25
N GLY A 95 -5.94 -10.08 -8.41
CA GLY A 95 -7.02 -9.54 -9.22
C GLY A 95 -7.88 -10.62 -9.84
N ALA A 96 -9.00 -10.23 -10.42
CA ALA A 96 -9.89 -11.14 -11.12
C ALA A 96 -9.20 -11.65 -12.40
N GLU A 97 -9.50 -12.89 -12.79
CA GLU A 97 -8.85 -13.51 -13.93
C GLU A 97 -9.03 -12.77 -15.26
N ASN A 98 -10.13 -12.08 -15.42
CA ASN A 98 -10.46 -11.40 -16.67
C ASN A 98 -10.38 -9.88 -16.59
N GLU A 99 -9.60 -9.37 -15.68
CA GLU A 99 -9.42 -7.92 -15.55
C GLU A 99 -8.62 -7.33 -16.70
#